data_524b2a852c7f6570f42a8422c27667b8
#
_entry.id   524b2a852c7f6570f42a8422c27667b8
#
_cell.length_a   1.000
_cell.length_b   1.000
_cell.length_c   1.000
_cell.angle_alpha   90.00
_cell.angle_beta   90.00
_cell.angle_gamma   90.00
#
_symmetry.space_group_name_H-M   'P 1'
#
loop_
_entity.id
_entity.type
_entity.pdbx_description
1 polymer ?
#
loop_
_entity_poly.entity_id
_entity_poly.type
_entity_poly.pdbx_seq_one_letter_code
_entity_poly.pdbx_strand_id
1 'polypeptide(L)'
;MQAHFISGVADIRNPIKQTQTVSADHRRGLSMTFNDSIREMFAMIELELRRLRHDRTEIYTRAIQPILWLGVFGTIMARVNAIPTGGIPYIDYITPGVLLQSTIFVSVFYGLTIVWERETGILKRLLVAPASRYATVIGRSIASGVRAVVQALIIFPVAVLLGVKFIPNPIYILTAFLVLFLISGGFAALSIFVASIMKTRERFMGLGQALIMPLFFASNALYPIKMMPPALQHVAVLNPLTYAVDAVRGLMISGDVSHLAVDMTAIVVFDVVVFAVASFSFRKIIE
;
A
#
# COMPACT_ATOMS: atom_id res chain seq x y z
N MET A 1 -50.14 -24.41 33.65
CA MET A 1 -48.75 -24.05 33.42
C MET A 1 -48.01 -25.19 32.68
N GLN A 2 -48.58 -25.78 31.63
CA GLN A 2 -48.03 -26.97 30.93
C GLN A 2 -48.32 -27.00 29.41
N ALA A 3 -48.55 -25.86 28.76
CA ALA A 3 -48.94 -25.83 27.34
C ALA A 3 -47.90 -25.14 26.42
N HIS A 4 -46.71 -24.71 26.92
CA HIS A 4 -45.73 -23.98 26.10
C HIS A 4 -44.44 -24.78 25.79
N PHE A 5 -44.36 -26.07 26.16
CA PHE A 5 -43.14 -26.87 25.97
C PHE A 5 -43.15 -27.84 24.76
N ILE A 6 -44.24 -27.87 23.97
CA ILE A 6 -44.39 -28.86 22.89
C ILE A 6 -44.23 -28.25 21.49
N SER A 7 -44.11 -26.92 21.33
CA SER A 7 -43.93 -26.30 19.99
C SER A 7 -42.48 -26.30 19.48
N GLY A 8 -41.51 -26.61 20.33
CA GLY A 8 -40.04 -26.57 19.96
C GLY A 8 -39.49 -27.85 19.35
N VAL A 9 -40.24 -28.97 19.32
CA VAL A 9 -39.69 -30.28 18.92
C VAL A 9 -40.10 -30.70 17.48
N ALA A 10 -40.98 -29.94 16.84
CA ALA A 10 -41.51 -30.29 15.50
C ALA A 10 -40.57 -29.91 14.31
N ASP A 11 -39.51 -29.16 14.54
CA ASP A 11 -38.68 -28.62 13.43
C ASP A 11 -37.36 -29.43 13.16
N ILE A 12 -37.17 -30.54 13.90
CA ILE A 12 -35.96 -31.38 13.74
C ILE A 12 -36.09 -32.44 12.61
N ARG A 13 -37.29 -32.56 11.98
CA ARG A 13 -37.61 -33.69 11.09
C ARG A 13 -37.41 -33.43 9.59
N ASN A 14 -36.77 -32.36 9.15
CA ASN A 14 -36.57 -32.20 7.71
C ASN A 14 -35.12 -31.81 7.36
N PRO A 15 -34.17 -32.78 7.36
CA PRO A 15 -32.74 -32.52 7.01
C PRO A 15 -32.59 -32.01 5.56
N ILE A 16 -33.56 -32.30 4.68
CA ILE A 16 -33.54 -31.86 3.28
C ILE A 16 -33.79 -30.34 3.16
N LYS A 17 -34.65 -29.75 4.00
CA LYS A 17 -34.85 -28.28 4.00
C LYS A 17 -33.64 -27.52 4.55
N GLN A 18 -32.96 -28.05 5.57
CA GLN A 18 -31.76 -27.43 6.07
C GLN A 18 -30.62 -27.51 5.06
N THR A 19 -30.47 -28.59 4.33
CA THR A 19 -29.47 -28.74 3.27
C THR A 19 -29.74 -27.81 2.08
N GLN A 20 -31.01 -27.57 1.76
CA GLN A 20 -31.41 -26.63 0.69
C GLN A 20 -31.22 -25.16 1.08
N THR A 21 -31.45 -24.77 2.34
CA THR A 21 -31.20 -23.41 2.83
C THR A 21 -29.72 -23.13 2.91
N VAL A 22 -28.89 -24.07 3.39
CA VAL A 22 -27.42 -23.96 3.41
C VAL A 22 -26.84 -23.92 1.98
N SER A 23 -27.39 -24.73 1.05
CA SER A 23 -26.99 -24.69 -0.36
C SER A 23 -27.42 -23.41 -1.08
N ALA A 24 -28.57 -22.86 -0.76
CA ALA A 24 -29.05 -21.59 -1.34
C ALA A 24 -28.25 -20.39 -0.81
N ASP A 25 -27.87 -20.42 0.46
CA ASP A 25 -27.02 -19.39 1.08
C ASP A 25 -25.57 -19.48 0.58
N HIS A 26 -25.07 -20.71 0.33
CA HIS A 26 -23.75 -20.92 -0.30
C HIS A 26 -23.71 -20.44 -1.76
N ARG A 27 -24.82 -20.53 -2.50
CA ARG A 27 -24.94 -19.98 -3.87
C ARG A 27 -25.10 -18.45 -3.88
N ARG A 28 -25.72 -17.85 -2.86
CA ARG A 28 -25.77 -16.39 -2.70
C ARG A 28 -24.38 -15.78 -2.43
N GLY A 29 -23.46 -16.50 -1.77
CA GLY A 29 -22.06 -16.10 -1.60
C GLY A 29 -21.23 -16.07 -2.89
N LEU A 30 -21.73 -16.68 -3.99
CA LEU A 30 -21.04 -16.71 -5.29
C LEU A 30 -21.46 -15.59 -6.25
N SER A 31 -22.52 -14.82 -5.95
CA SER A 31 -22.93 -13.65 -6.72
C SER A 31 -22.84 -12.39 -5.87
N MET A 32 -21.61 -12.04 -5.43
CA MET A 32 -21.41 -10.69 -4.90
C MET A 32 -21.76 -9.69 -6.01
N THR A 33 -22.78 -8.89 -5.78
CA THR A 33 -23.17 -7.81 -6.65
C THR A 33 -22.06 -6.75 -6.60
N PHE A 34 -21.80 -6.07 -7.70
CA PHE A 34 -20.83 -4.96 -7.77
C PHE A 34 -21.02 -3.95 -6.62
N ASN A 35 -22.27 -3.70 -6.21
CA ASN A 35 -22.61 -2.88 -5.05
C ASN A 35 -22.09 -3.43 -3.71
N ASP A 36 -22.05 -4.74 -3.52
CA ASP A 36 -21.55 -5.34 -2.29
C ASP A 36 -20.02 -5.16 -2.18
N SER A 37 -19.30 -5.32 -3.29
CA SER A 37 -17.87 -5.06 -3.35
C SER A 37 -17.52 -3.59 -3.04
N ILE A 38 -18.32 -2.64 -3.55
CA ILE A 38 -18.14 -1.22 -3.24
C ILE A 38 -18.39 -0.96 -1.74
N ARG A 39 -19.42 -1.55 -1.15
CA ARG A 39 -19.70 -1.42 0.29
C ARG A 39 -18.56 -1.99 1.15
N GLU A 40 -18.01 -3.13 0.77
CA GLU A 40 -16.83 -3.70 1.45
C GLU A 40 -15.62 -2.77 1.37
N MET A 41 -15.36 -2.17 0.21
CA MET A 41 -14.28 -1.20 0.04
C MET A 41 -14.45 0.01 0.96
N PHE A 42 -15.64 0.60 1.00
CA PHE A 42 -15.94 1.72 1.90
C PHE A 42 -15.83 1.32 3.37
N ALA A 43 -16.30 0.14 3.75
CA ALA A 43 -16.15 -0.37 5.11
C ALA A 43 -14.67 -0.55 5.51
N MET A 44 -13.82 -1.01 4.59
CA MET A 44 -12.38 -1.11 4.83
C MET A 44 -11.71 0.25 4.98
N ILE A 45 -12.07 1.22 4.14
CA ILE A 45 -11.57 2.60 4.26
C ILE A 45 -11.99 3.20 5.61
N GLU A 46 -13.26 3.05 5.98
CA GLU A 46 -13.78 3.56 7.26
C GLU A 46 -13.07 2.89 8.45
N LEU A 47 -12.89 1.57 8.40
CA LEU A 47 -12.17 0.84 9.43
C LEU A 47 -10.73 1.34 9.58
N GLU A 48 -10.05 1.60 8.45
CA GLU A 48 -8.68 2.10 8.46
C GLU A 48 -8.61 3.52 9.03
N LEU A 49 -9.52 4.40 8.63
CA LEU A 49 -9.60 5.76 9.19
C LEU A 49 -9.88 5.75 10.70
N ARG A 50 -10.74 4.81 11.17
CA ARG A 50 -10.99 4.63 12.61
C ARG A 50 -9.75 4.13 13.34
N ARG A 51 -8.99 3.19 12.77
CA ARG A 51 -7.70 2.72 13.32
C ARG A 51 -6.69 3.86 13.42
N LEU A 52 -6.52 4.65 12.35
CA LEU A 52 -5.62 5.81 12.35
C LEU A 52 -5.99 6.85 13.42
N ARG A 53 -7.28 7.06 13.67
CA ARG A 53 -7.74 7.95 14.74
C ARG A 53 -7.41 7.42 16.14
N HIS A 54 -7.44 6.12 16.31
CA HIS A 54 -7.23 5.49 17.61
C HIS A 54 -5.75 5.32 17.93
N ASP A 55 -4.93 4.96 16.95
CA ASP A 55 -3.48 4.75 17.12
C ASP A 55 -2.65 5.86 16.47
N ARG A 56 -2.72 7.05 17.05
CA ARG A 56 -1.92 8.20 16.62
C ARG A 56 -0.42 7.97 16.82
N THR A 57 -0.05 7.17 17.80
CA THR A 57 1.36 6.88 18.13
C THR A 57 2.06 6.16 16.99
N GLU A 58 1.38 5.22 16.32
CA GLU A 58 1.92 4.52 15.15
C GLU A 58 2.29 5.50 14.03
N ILE A 59 1.44 6.50 13.77
CA ILE A 59 1.66 7.48 12.71
C ILE A 59 2.89 8.35 13.01
N TYR A 60 3.01 8.86 14.23
CA TYR A 60 4.13 9.71 14.65
C TYR A 60 5.45 8.95 14.66
N THR A 61 5.48 7.73 15.20
CA THR A 61 6.70 6.92 15.24
C THR A 61 7.21 6.58 13.83
N ARG A 62 6.31 6.31 12.88
CA ARG A 62 6.69 6.07 11.49
C ARG A 62 7.15 7.31 10.74
N ALA A 63 6.74 8.51 11.17
CA ALA A 63 7.19 9.77 10.58
C ALA A 63 8.64 10.13 10.99
N ILE A 64 9.14 9.60 12.11
CA ILE A 64 10.49 9.90 12.61
C ILE A 64 11.55 9.59 11.54
N GLN A 65 11.50 8.41 10.91
CA GLN A 65 12.50 7.98 9.94
C GLN A 65 12.55 8.91 8.70
N PRO A 66 11.43 9.22 8.00
CA PRO A 66 11.43 10.18 6.90
C PRO A 66 11.90 11.58 7.32
N ILE A 67 11.53 12.03 8.51
CA ILE A 67 11.96 13.33 9.06
C ILE A 67 13.47 13.36 9.26
N LEU A 68 14.07 12.29 9.78
CA LEU A 68 15.51 12.17 9.90
C LEU A 68 16.22 12.13 8.53
N TRP A 69 15.64 11.43 7.55
CA TRP A 69 16.15 11.43 6.18
C TRP A 69 16.17 12.83 5.56
N LEU A 70 15.11 13.62 5.72
CA LEU A 70 15.07 14.99 5.21
C LEU A 70 15.92 15.95 6.07
N GLY A 71 15.70 15.93 7.41
CA GLY A 71 16.28 16.90 8.33
C GLY A 71 17.78 16.71 8.55
N VAL A 72 18.27 15.46 8.57
CA VAL A 72 19.69 15.18 8.79
C VAL A 72 20.40 14.89 7.46
N PHE A 73 20.03 13.81 6.79
CA PHE A 73 20.72 13.39 5.58
C PHE A 73 20.57 14.42 4.45
N GLY A 74 19.34 14.88 4.19
CA GLY A 74 19.05 15.87 3.14
C GLY A 74 19.80 17.18 3.34
N THR A 75 19.83 17.70 4.56
CA THR A 75 20.53 18.97 4.88
C THR A 75 22.04 18.83 4.83
N ILE A 76 22.62 17.71 5.27
CA ILE A 76 24.06 17.45 5.18
C ILE A 76 24.47 17.35 3.71
N MET A 77 23.76 16.55 2.91
CA MET A 77 24.09 16.38 1.49
C MET A 77 23.90 17.68 0.68
N ALA A 78 22.93 18.51 1.05
CA ALA A 78 22.75 19.83 0.46
C ALA A 78 23.96 20.75 0.71
N ARG A 79 24.60 20.65 1.88
CA ARG A 79 25.82 21.44 2.20
C ARG A 79 27.07 20.92 1.46
N VAL A 80 27.20 19.61 1.33
CA VAL A 80 28.33 18.97 0.64
C VAL A 80 28.30 19.24 -0.87
N ASN A 81 27.10 19.45 -1.42
CA ASN A 81 26.86 19.72 -2.86
C ASN A 81 27.52 18.70 -3.81
N ALA A 82 27.63 17.43 -3.36
CA ALA A 82 28.35 16.38 -4.09
C ALA A 82 27.50 15.72 -5.20
N ILE A 83 26.18 15.90 -5.18
CA ILE A 83 25.26 15.24 -6.11
C ILE A 83 24.73 16.26 -7.12
N PRO A 84 25.00 16.09 -8.43
CA PRO A 84 24.52 16.98 -9.48
C PRO A 84 23.02 16.78 -9.73
N THR A 85 22.20 17.63 -9.12
CA THR A 85 20.73 17.56 -9.17
C THR A 85 20.10 18.41 -10.28
N GLY A 86 20.92 18.87 -11.24
CA GLY A 86 20.39 19.70 -12.35
C GLY A 86 19.95 21.11 -11.97
N GLY A 87 20.54 21.68 -10.90
CA GLY A 87 20.21 23.03 -10.40
C GLY A 87 19.08 23.07 -9.36
N ILE A 88 18.47 21.95 -9.03
CA ILE A 88 17.50 21.84 -7.93
C ILE A 88 18.25 21.69 -6.62
N PRO A 89 17.93 22.44 -5.54
CA PRO A 89 18.50 22.19 -4.21
C PRO A 89 18.35 20.73 -3.80
N TYR A 90 19.37 20.13 -3.23
CA TYR A 90 19.36 18.69 -2.93
C TYR A 90 18.20 18.28 -2.00
N ILE A 91 17.82 19.13 -1.05
CA ILE A 91 16.71 18.86 -0.15
C ILE A 91 15.37 18.78 -0.92
N ASP A 92 15.17 19.63 -1.92
CA ASP A 92 14.01 19.61 -2.79
C ASP A 92 14.02 18.33 -3.65
N TYR A 93 15.22 17.97 -4.17
CA TYR A 93 15.41 16.79 -5.01
C TYR A 93 15.09 15.48 -4.30
N ILE A 94 15.50 15.31 -3.04
CA ILE A 94 15.32 14.06 -2.26
C ILE A 94 13.89 13.92 -1.69
N THR A 95 13.18 15.03 -1.47
CA THR A 95 11.88 15.04 -0.79
C THR A 95 10.84 14.08 -1.41
N PRO A 96 10.61 14.04 -2.74
CA PRO A 96 9.72 13.08 -3.37
C PRO A 96 10.12 11.62 -3.10
N GLY A 97 11.42 11.34 -3.14
CA GLY A 97 11.97 10.02 -2.83
C GLY A 97 11.69 9.58 -1.39
N VAL A 98 11.84 10.49 -0.43
CA VAL A 98 11.56 10.21 0.99
C VAL A 98 10.06 10.03 1.25
N LEU A 99 9.19 10.82 0.60
CA LEU A 99 7.74 10.63 0.65
C LEU A 99 7.36 9.23 0.15
N LEU A 100 7.92 8.81 -0.98
CA LEU A 100 7.66 7.49 -1.55
C LEU A 100 8.25 6.35 -0.72
N GLN A 101 9.44 6.53 -0.16
CA GLN A 101 10.03 5.56 0.77
C GLN A 101 9.10 5.31 1.95
N SER A 102 8.58 6.36 2.59
CA SER A 102 7.66 6.23 3.71
C SER A 102 6.37 5.52 3.31
N THR A 103 5.86 5.80 2.12
CA THR A 103 4.69 5.15 1.52
C THR A 103 4.89 3.65 1.35
N ILE A 104 6.04 3.22 0.81
CA ILE A 104 6.36 1.81 0.62
C ILE A 104 6.48 1.09 1.97
N PHE A 105 7.14 1.69 2.95
CA PHE A 105 7.24 1.10 4.29
C PHE A 105 5.86 0.85 4.90
N VAL A 106 4.94 1.80 4.77
CA VAL A 106 3.54 1.63 5.21
C VAL A 106 2.89 0.45 4.48
N SER A 107 3.08 0.34 3.17
CA SER A 107 2.46 -0.68 2.33
C SER A 107 2.89 -2.09 2.68
N VAL A 108 4.15 -2.29 3.03
CA VAL A 108 4.70 -3.61 3.39
C VAL A 108 4.06 -4.18 4.65
N PHE A 109 3.64 -3.34 5.58
CA PHE A 109 2.97 -3.80 6.79
C PHE A 109 1.64 -4.53 6.54
N TYR A 110 0.97 -4.26 5.42
CA TYR A 110 -0.26 -4.99 5.06
C TYR A 110 -0.01 -6.47 4.78
N GLY A 111 1.11 -6.81 4.14
CA GLY A 111 1.53 -8.21 4.01
C GLY A 111 1.90 -8.84 5.35
N LEU A 112 2.63 -8.10 6.20
CA LEU A 112 2.98 -8.57 7.54
C LEU A 112 1.74 -8.89 8.38
N THR A 113 0.69 -8.07 8.29
CA THR A 113 -0.58 -8.30 8.97
C THR A 113 -1.21 -9.63 8.53
N ILE A 114 -1.14 -9.98 7.24
CA ILE A 114 -1.67 -11.26 6.74
C ILE A 114 -0.89 -12.45 7.31
N VAL A 115 0.44 -12.36 7.35
CA VAL A 115 1.27 -13.42 7.94
C VAL A 115 0.91 -13.60 9.43
N TRP A 116 0.72 -12.50 10.15
CA TRP A 116 0.31 -12.53 11.56
C TRP A 116 -1.09 -13.12 11.76
N GLU A 117 -2.07 -12.73 10.94
CA GLU A 117 -3.43 -13.29 10.97
C GLU A 117 -3.44 -14.80 10.68
N ARG A 118 -2.50 -15.26 9.82
CA ARG A 118 -2.30 -16.68 9.53
C ARG A 118 -1.71 -17.44 10.71
N GLU A 119 -0.65 -16.92 11.33
CA GLU A 119 0.01 -17.53 12.50
C GLU A 119 -0.94 -17.63 13.70
N THR A 120 -1.79 -16.63 13.91
CA THR A 120 -2.76 -16.60 15.02
C THR A 120 -4.06 -17.37 14.73
N GLY A 121 -4.22 -17.90 13.52
CA GLY A 121 -5.45 -18.60 13.10
C GLY A 121 -6.66 -17.70 12.87
N ILE A 122 -6.51 -16.37 13.02
CA ILE A 122 -7.56 -15.38 12.77
C ILE A 122 -7.98 -15.43 11.30
N LEU A 123 -7.01 -15.63 10.39
CA LEU A 123 -7.27 -15.71 8.95
C LEU A 123 -8.28 -16.82 8.61
N LYS A 124 -8.22 -17.97 9.28
CA LYS A 124 -9.17 -19.08 9.08
C LYS A 124 -10.60 -18.69 9.46
N ARG A 125 -10.76 -17.85 10.50
CA ARG A 125 -12.08 -17.35 10.94
C ARG A 125 -12.63 -16.30 9.98
N LEU A 126 -11.79 -15.44 9.40
CA LEU A 126 -12.17 -14.45 8.39
C LEU A 126 -12.60 -15.11 7.08
N LEU A 127 -12.03 -16.26 6.74
CA LEU A 127 -12.35 -17.01 5.51
C LEU A 127 -13.70 -17.74 5.57
N VAL A 128 -14.31 -17.91 6.74
CA VAL A 128 -15.68 -18.41 6.88
C VAL A 128 -16.71 -17.35 6.46
N ALA A 129 -16.34 -16.05 6.50
CA ALA A 129 -17.16 -14.98 5.93
C ALA A 129 -17.08 -15.03 4.39
N PRO A 130 -18.20 -14.78 3.68
CA PRO A 130 -18.29 -14.84 2.22
C PRO A 130 -17.62 -13.61 1.56
N ALA A 131 -16.36 -13.32 1.89
CA ALA A 131 -15.61 -12.25 1.27
C ALA A 131 -14.88 -12.74 0.00
N SER A 132 -14.99 -12.00 -1.11
CA SER A 132 -14.28 -12.35 -2.32
C SER A 132 -12.79 -12.08 -2.14
N ARG A 133 -11.94 -12.96 -2.68
CA ARG A 133 -10.46 -12.83 -2.60
C ARG A 133 -9.97 -11.53 -3.21
N TYR A 134 -10.58 -11.15 -4.34
CA TYR A 134 -10.29 -9.89 -5.02
C TYR A 134 -10.64 -8.68 -4.16
N ALA A 135 -11.82 -8.68 -3.52
CA ALA A 135 -12.25 -7.61 -2.63
C ALA A 135 -11.30 -7.44 -1.44
N THR A 136 -10.79 -8.55 -0.88
CA THR A 136 -9.82 -8.50 0.22
C THR A 136 -8.50 -7.86 -0.21
N VAL A 137 -7.92 -8.24 -1.36
CA VAL A 137 -6.66 -7.67 -1.85
C VAL A 137 -6.87 -6.20 -2.20
N ILE A 138 -7.91 -5.86 -2.96
CA ILE A 138 -8.22 -4.49 -3.36
C ILE A 138 -8.50 -3.61 -2.13
N GLY A 139 -9.33 -4.07 -1.20
CA GLY A 139 -9.68 -3.33 0.00
C GLY A 139 -8.47 -3.02 0.88
N ARG A 140 -7.56 -3.99 1.07
CA ARG A 140 -6.31 -3.77 1.81
C ARG A 140 -5.37 -2.82 1.08
N SER A 141 -5.33 -2.87 -0.23
CA SER A 141 -4.51 -1.95 -1.04
C SER A 141 -5.05 -0.52 -1.00
N ILE A 142 -6.37 -0.34 -1.05
CA ILE A 142 -7.00 0.96 -0.86
C ILE A 142 -6.72 1.50 0.55
N ALA A 143 -6.87 0.66 1.58
CA ALA A 143 -6.55 1.02 2.95
C ALA A 143 -5.09 1.45 3.11
N SER A 144 -4.15 0.75 2.43
CA SER A 144 -2.75 1.15 2.35
C SER A 144 -2.58 2.52 1.71
N GLY A 145 -3.24 2.78 0.57
CA GLY A 145 -3.21 4.06 -0.11
C GLY A 145 -3.70 5.22 0.77
N VAL A 146 -4.81 5.02 1.49
CA VAL A 146 -5.34 6.01 2.45
C VAL A 146 -4.31 6.30 3.55
N ARG A 147 -3.69 5.26 4.12
CA ARG A 147 -2.68 5.41 5.17
C ARG A 147 -1.43 6.12 4.65
N ALA A 148 -0.99 5.82 3.42
CA ALA A 148 0.14 6.48 2.77
C ALA A 148 -0.11 7.97 2.56
N VAL A 149 -1.31 8.35 2.12
CA VAL A 149 -1.72 9.76 1.98
C VAL A 149 -1.68 10.47 3.34
N VAL A 150 -2.24 9.86 4.40
CA VAL A 150 -2.19 10.43 5.75
C VAL A 150 -0.74 10.60 6.22
N GLN A 151 0.12 9.60 5.98
CA GLN A 151 1.54 9.68 6.32
C GLN A 151 2.24 10.81 5.56
N ALA A 152 1.97 10.95 4.25
CA ALA A 152 2.53 12.03 3.44
C ALA A 152 2.04 13.42 3.88
N LEU A 153 0.79 13.54 4.31
CA LEU A 153 0.25 14.78 4.88
C LEU A 153 0.95 15.23 6.17
N ILE A 154 1.59 14.31 6.90
CA ILE A 154 2.40 14.66 8.09
C ILE A 154 3.81 15.07 7.67
N ILE A 155 4.40 14.38 6.69
CA ILE A 155 5.77 14.67 6.25
C ILE A 155 5.82 15.96 5.42
N PHE A 156 4.79 16.26 4.64
CA PHE A 156 4.72 17.42 3.76
C PHE A 156 4.93 18.75 4.52
N PRO A 157 4.22 19.07 5.64
CA PRO A 157 4.48 20.27 6.42
C PRO A 157 5.90 20.32 6.99
N VAL A 158 6.45 19.19 7.40
CA VAL A 158 7.84 19.12 7.91
C VAL A 158 8.82 19.46 6.80
N ALA A 159 8.61 18.97 5.58
CA ALA A 159 9.44 19.34 4.42
C ALA A 159 9.36 20.86 4.13
N VAL A 160 8.17 21.46 4.21
CA VAL A 160 8.00 22.93 4.09
C VAL A 160 8.79 23.67 5.17
N LEU A 161 8.72 23.23 6.43
CA LEU A 161 9.48 23.83 7.54
C LEU A 161 11.00 23.68 7.36
N LEU A 162 11.47 22.64 6.70
CA LEU A 162 12.89 22.45 6.34
C LEU A 162 13.32 23.28 5.12
N GLY A 163 12.42 24.07 4.54
CA GLY A 163 12.71 24.98 3.44
C GLY A 163 12.53 24.41 2.04
N VAL A 164 11.90 23.24 1.90
CA VAL A 164 11.57 22.66 0.60
C VAL A 164 10.58 23.53 -0.15
N LYS A 165 10.90 23.87 -1.38
CA LYS A 165 10.10 24.73 -2.24
C LYS A 165 9.17 23.91 -3.12
N PHE A 166 7.94 23.73 -2.66
CA PHE A 166 6.90 23.10 -3.46
C PHE A 166 6.24 24.09 -4.42
N ILE A 167 5.84 23.60 -5.59
CA ILE A 167 5.03 24.36 -6.54
C ILE A 167 3.63 24.57 -5.93
N PRO A 168 3.17 25.80 -5.75
CA PRO A 168 1.88 26.09 -5.10
C PRO A 168 0.69 25.89 -6.08
N ASN A 169 0.66 24.75 -6.77
CA ASN A 169 -0.44 24.38 -7.66
C ASN A 169 -1.27 23.26 -7.00
N PRO A 170 -2.52 23.53 -6.59
CA PRO A 170 -3.36 22.54 -5.91
C PRO A 170 -3.59 21.27 -6.75
N ILE A 171 -3.69 21.39 -8.08
CA ILE A 171 -3.90 20.25 -8.98
C ILE A 171 -2.67 19.35 -8.96
N TYR A 172 -1.46 19.93 -9.02
CA TYR A 172 -0.21 19.18 -8.98
C TYR A 172 -0.04 18.47 -7.65
N ILE A 173 -0.33 19.14 -6.55
CA ILE A 173 -0.27 18.54 -5.21
C ILE A 173 -1.26 17.39 -5.09
N LEU A 174 -2.51 17.57 -5.53
CA LEU A 174 -3.54 16.53 -5.49
C LEU A 174 -3.15 15.33 -6.35
N THR A 175 -2.62 15.56 -7.56
CA THR A 175 -2.15 14.51 -8.46
C THR A 175 -0.95 13.75 -7.85
N ALA A 176 -0.03 14.44 -7.18
CA ALA A 176 1.07 13.81 -6.48
C ALA A 176 0.59 12.90 -5.33
N PHE A 177 -0.40 13.33 -4.56
CA PHE A 177 -1.04 12.49 -3.54
C PHE A 177 -1.77 11.29 -4.16
N LEU A 178 -2.36 11.43 -5.35
CA LEU A 178 -2.92 10.32 -6.10
C LEU A 178 -1.84 9.31 -6.53
N VAL A 179 -0.68 9.79 -6.98
CA VAL A 179 0.48 8.91 -7.30
C VAL A 179 0.92 8.15 -6.05
N LEU A 180 1.05 8.81 -4.89
CA LEU A 180 1.39 8.17 -3.62
C LEU A 180 0.35 7.10 -3.23
N PHE A 181 -0.94 7.39 -3.44
CA PHE A 181 -2.02 6.45 -3.18
C PHE A 181 -1.93 5.20 -4.08
N LEU A 182 -1.75 5.37 -5.37
CA LEU A 182 -1.68 4.28 -6.34
C LEU A 182 -0.46 3.39 -6.07
N ILE A 183 0.73 3.95 -6.00
CA ILE A 183 1.95 3.18 -5.78
C ILE A 183 1.93 2.44 -4.42
N SER A 184 1.30 3.04 -3.39
CA SER A 184 1.07 2.36 -2.12
C SER A 184 0.19 1.14 -2.28
N GLY A 185 -0.86 1.23 -3.08
CA GLY A 185 -1.76 0.13 -3.41
C GLY A 185 -1.02 -1.04 -4.07
N GLY A 186 -0.20 -0.74 -5.07
CA GLY A 186 0.63 -1.74 -5.76
C GLY A 186 1.64 -2.41 -4.82
N PHE A 187 2.38 -1.63 -4.02
CA PHE A 187 3.32 -2.22 -3.05
C PHE A 187 2.61 -3.00 -1.94
N ALA A 188 1.40 -2.63 -1.54
CA ALA A 188 0.61 -3.44 -0.62
C ALA A 188 0.19 -4.77 -1.27
N ALA A 189 -0.25 -4.77 -2.52
CA ALA A 189 -0.54 -5.98 -3.27
C ALA A 189 0.71 -6.87 -3.43
N LEU A 190 1.88 -6.28 -3.76
CA LEU A 190 3.16 -6.99 -3.79
C LEU A 190 3.49 -7.61 -2.43
N SER A 191 3.29 -6.87 -1.36
CA SER A 191 3.49 -7.34 0.02
C SER A 191 2.55 -8.51 0.36
N ILE A 192 1.29 -8.46 -0.05
CA ILE A 192 0.33 -9.55 0.09
C ILE A 192 0.77 -10.78 -0.70
N PHE A 193 1.28 -10.61 -1.92
CA PHE A 193 1.88 -11.69 -2.70
C PHE A 193 3.04 -12.35 -1.97
N VAL A 194 3.99 -11.57 -1.46
CA VAL A 194 5.13 -12.08 -0.67
C VAL A 194 4.63 -12.83 0.58
N ALA A 195 3.62 -12.28 1.28
CA ALA A 195 2.99 -12.93 2.43
C ALA A 195 2.35 -14.29 2.07
N SER A 196 1.88 -14.47 0.84
CA SER A 196 1.32 -15.74 0.38
C SER A 196 2.34 -16.88 0.32
N ILE A 197 3.62 -16.54 0.11
CA ILE A 197 4.72 -17.49 -0.02
C ILE A 197 5.41 -17.70 1.34
N MET A 198 5.47 -16.68 2.19
CA MET A 198 6.18 -16.71 3.46
C MET A 198 5.32 -17.32 4.57
N LYS A 199 5.91 -18.22 5.37
CA LYS A 199 5.21 -18.93 6.45
C LYS A 199 5.36 -18.23 7.81
N THR A 200 6.41 -17.45 8.02
CA THR A 200 6.73 -16.82 9.31
C THR A 200 7.01 -15.33 9.15
N ARG A 201 6.76 -14.56 10.22
CA ARG A 201 6.98 -13.10 10.26
C ARG A 201 8.44 -12.74 10.04
N GLU A 202 9.37 -13.49 10.64
CA GLU A 202 10.81 -13.22 10.51
C GLU A 202 11.26 -13.33 9.06
N ARG A 203 10.83 -14.39 8.35
CA ARG A 203 11.14 -14.58 6.92
C ARG A 203 10.54 -13.49 6.06
N PHE A 204 9.30 -13.09 6.36
CA PHE A 204 8.63 -11.99 5.66
C PHE A 204 9.37 -10.68 5.85
N MET A 205 9.74 -10.33 7.10
CA MET A 205 10.48 -9.10 7.40
C MET A 205 11.85 -9.08 6.73
N GLY A 206 12.60 -10.18 6.79
CA GLY A 206 13.90 -10.31 6.14
C GLY A 206 13.81 -10.13 4.62
N LEU A 207 12.87 -10.81 3.96
CA LEU A 207 12.66 -10.69 2.51
C LEU A 207 12.10 -9.29 2.14
N GLY A 208 11.21 -8.74 2.95
CA GLY A 208 10.66 -7.40 2.75
C GLY A 208 11.76 -6.34 2.72
N GLN A 209 12.67 -6.36 3.70
CA GLN A 209 13.83 -5.45 3.71
C GLN A 209 14.80 -5.72 2.56
N ALA A 210 15.06 -6.99 2.25
CA ALA A 210 15.93 -7.38 1.14
C ALA A 210 15.40 -6.96 -0.23
N LEU A 211 14.09 -6.75 -0.38
CA LEU A 211 13.47 -6.26 -1.61
C LEU A 211 13.38 -4.72 -1.65
N ILE A 212 12.93 -4.10 -0.54
CA ILE A 212 12.63 -2.67 -0.51
C ILE A 212 13.91 -1.83 -0.59
N MET A 213 14.97 -2.22 0.14
CA MET A 213 16.20 -1.45 0.14
C MET A 213 16.85 -1.37 -1.25
N PRO A 214 17.06 -2.48 -1.99
CA PRO A 214 17.55 -2.39 -3.35
C PRO A 214 16.63 -1.60 -4.30
N LEU A 215 15.31 -1.75 -4.19
CA LEU A 215 14.37 -0.97 -5.00
C LEU A 215 14.51 0.53 -4.75
N PHE A 216 14.67 0.93 -3.48
CA PHE A 216 14.84 2.34 -3.12
C PHE A 216 16.19 2.89 -3.63
N PHE A 217 17.30 2.17 -3.39
CA PHE A 217 18.64 2.60 -3.84
C PHE A 217 18.82 2.51 -5.36
N ALA A 218 18.16 1.57 -6.03
CA ALA A 218 18.16 1.46 -7.48
C ALA A 218 17.04 2.29 -8.14
N SER A 219 16.55 3.32 -7.49
CA SER A 219 15.65 4.33 -8.06
C SER A 219 16.34 5.69 -8.07
N ASN A 220 15.74 6.67 -8.76
CA ASN A 220 16.22 8.06 -8.76
C ASN A 220 15.81 8.86 -7.51
N ALA A 221 15.49 8.20 -6.41
CA ALA A 221 15.05 8.83 -5.17
C ALA A 221 16.17 9.68 -4.52
N LEU A 222 17.38 9.15 -4.45
CA LEU A 222 18.51 9.75 -3.75
C LEU A 222 19.48 10.49 -4.68
N TYR A 223 19.64 10.01 -5.89
CA TYR A 223 20.59 10.54 -6.87
C TYR A 223 20.10 10.24 -8.31
N PRO A 224 20.51 11.04 -9.29
CA PRO A 224 20.15 10.82 -10.70
C PRO A 224 20.64 9.46 -11.21
N ILE A 225 19.82 8.79 -12.04
CA ILE A 225 20.13 7.48 -12.66
C ILE A 225 21.49 7.51 -13.37
N LYS A 226 21.84 8.64 -13.99
CA LYS A 226 23.12 8.82 -14.73
C LYS A 226 24.36 8.62 -13.87
N MET A 227 24.26 8.75 -12.54
CA MET A 227 25.37 8.51 -11.61
C MET A 227 25.52 7.03 -11.24
N MET A 228 24.55 6.21 -11.55
CA MET A 228 24.59 4.78 -11.25
C MET A 228 25.55 4.02 -12.18
N PRO A 229 26.17 2.93 -11.72
CA PRO A 229 26.81 1.96 -12.60
C PRO A 229 25.85 1.43 -13.68
N PRO A 230 26.32 1.10 -14.90
CA PRO A 230 25.46 0.69 -16.01
C PRO A 230 24.48 -0.44 -15.67
N ALA A 231 24.91 -1.42 -14.88
CA ALA A 231 24.05 -2.52 -14.44
C ALA A 231 22.86 -2.02 -13.60
N LEU A 232 23.08 -1.05 -12.69
CA LEU A 232 22.00 -0.47 -11.87
C LEU A 232 21.09 0.45 -12.68
N GLN A 233 21.58 1.09 -13.73
CA GLN A 233 20.73 1.90 -14.62
C GLN A 233 19.64 1.05 -15.27
N HIS A 234 19.96 -0.17 -15.72
CA HIS A 234 18.95 -1.09 -16.27
C HIS A 234 17.92 -1.52 -15.22
N VAL A 235 18.34 -1.74 -13.99
CA VAL A 235 17.42 -2.05 -12.87
C VAL A 235 16.52 -0.85 -12.58
N ALA A 236 17.07 0.36 -12.59
CA ALA A 236 16.32 1.60 -12.33
C ALA A 236 15.20 1.84 -13.37
N VAL A 237 15.45 1.52 -14.64
CA VAL A 237 14.43 1.62 -15.71
C VAL A 237 13.27 0.64 -15.51
N LEU A 238 13.54 -0.53 -14.95
CA LEU A 238 12.49 -1.55 -14.65
C LEU A 238 11.79 -1.30 -13.32
N ASN A 239 12.31 -0.39 -12.51
CA ASN A 239 11.83 -0.16 -11.15
C ASN A 239 10.61 0.79 -11.15
N PRO A 240 9.41 0.34 -10.71
CA PRO A 240 8.22 1.18 -10.67
C PRO A 240 8.38 2.40 -9.76
N LEU A 241 9.25 2.31 -8.75
CA LEU A 241 9.54 3.42 -7.86
C LEU A 241 10.22 4.59 -8.57
N THR A 242 11.03 4.32 -9.60
CA THR A 242 11.67 5.37 -10.42
C THR A 242 10.62 6.29 -11.06
N TYR A 243 9.62 5.70 -11.69
CA TYR A 243 8.53 6.45 -12.33
C TYR A 243 7.67 7.21 -11.31
N ALA A 244 7.42 6.60 -10.14
CA ALA A 244 6.69 7.28 -9.08
C ALA A 244 7.47 8.49 -8.52
N VAL A 245 8.79 8.37 -8.36
CA VAL A 245 9.65 9.47 -7.92
C VAL A 245 9.69 10.58 -8.96
N ASP A 246 9.81 10.25 -10.26
CA ASP A 246 9.82 11.23 -11.33
C ASP A 246 8.47 11.97 -11.41
N ALA A 247 7.35 11.25 -11.37
CA ALA A 247 6.02 11.86 -11.35
C ALA A 247 5.84 12.84 -10.19
N VAL A 248 6.17 12.41 -8.95
CA VAL A 248 6.01 13.26 -7.76
C VAL A 248 6.98 14.45 -7.80
N ARG A 249 8.22 14.25 -8.26
CA ARG A 249 9.20 15.32 -8.43
C ARG A 249 8.77 16.32 -9.48
N GLY A 250 8.27 15.84 -10.62
CA GLY A 250 7.71 16.68 -11.69
C GLY A 250 6.57 17.55 -11.18
N LEU A 251 5.63 16.95 -10.48
CA LEU A 251 4.45 17.65 -9.96
C LEU A 251 4.75 18.60 -8.83
N MET A 252 5.60 18.21 -7.87
CA MET A 252 5.77 19.00 -6.64
C MET A 252 6.95 19.98 -6.67
N ILE A 253 8.01 19.70 -7.44
CA ILE A 253 9.28 20.41 -7.35
C ILE A 253 9.65 21.12 -8.66
N SER A 254 9.77 20.37 -9.79
CA SER A 254 10.32 20.94 -11.03
C SER A 254 9.28 21.60 -11.93
N GLY A 255 8.01 21.21 -11.83
CA GLY A 255 6.95 21.62 -12.76
C GLY A 255 7.02 20.91 -14.12
N ASP A 256 8.01 20.07 -14.33
CA ASP A 256 8.14 19.30 -15.57
C ASP A 256 7.25 18.05 -15.53
N VAL A 257 6.15 18.11 -16.25
CA VAL A 257 5.16 17.03 -16.37
C VAL A 257 5.22 16.34 -17.74
N SER A 258 6.29 16.57 -18.51
CA SER A 258 6.44 16.02 -19.88
C SER A 258 6.40 14.48 -19.90
N HIS A 259 6.95 13.83 -18.89
CA HIS A 259 6.98 12.38 -18.76
C HIS A 259 5.84 11.79 -17.91
N LEU A 260 4.97 12.64 -17.35
CA LEU A 260 3.91 12.21 -16.41
C LEU A 260 3.02 11.09 -16.97
N ALA A 261 2.69 11.13 -18.28
CA ALA A 261 1.86 10.10 -18.90
C ALA A 261 2.57 8.73 -18.94
N VAL A 262 3.88 8.71 -19.17
CA VAL A 262 4.70 7.49 -19.18
C VAL A 262 4.80 6.95 -17.74
N ASP A 263 5.06 7.84 -16.78
CA ASP A 263 5.20 7.48 -15.38
C ASP A 263 3.90 6.89 -14.83
N MET A 264 2.77 7.53 -15.09
CA MET A 264 1.45 7.03 -14.70
C MET A 264 1.14 5.68 -15.35
N THR A 265 1.49 5.51 -16.64
CA THR A 265 1.29 4.24 -17.33
C THR A 265 2.12 3.13 -16.70
N ALA A 266 3.38 3.39 -16.38
CA ALA A 266 4.27 2.42 -15.73
C ALA A 266 3.73 2.00 -14.34
N ILE A 267 3.25 2.97 -13.54
CA ILE A 267 2.65 2.72 -12.23
C ILE A 267 1.38 1.86 -12.38
N VAL A 268 0.48 2.22 -13.28
CA VAL A 268 -0.78 1.48 -13.49
C VAL A 268 -0.51 0.06 -14.00
N VAL A 269 0.44 -0.12 -14.90
CA VAL A 269 0.84 -1.46 -15.39
C VAL A 269 1.41 -2.28 -14.24
N PHE A 270 2.29 -1.70 -13.43
CA PHE A 270 2.81 -2.37 -12.22
C PHE A 270 1.68 -2.78 -11.29
N ASP A 271 0.77 -1.87 -10.95
CA ASP A 271 -0.37 -2.14 -10.07
C ASP A 271 -1.22 -3.28 -10.60
N VAL A 272 -1.62 -3.25 -11.87
CA VAL A 272 -2.46 -4.29 -12.49
C VAL A 272 -1.77 -5.65 -12.44
N VAL A 273 -0.48 -5.72 -12.78
CA VAL A 273 0.31 -6.97 -12.75
C VAL A 273 0.37 -7.53 -11.33
N VAL A 274 0.72 -6.68 -10.36
CA VAL A 274 0.88 -7.13 -8.97
C VAL A 274 -0.45 -7.49 -8.34
N PHE A 275 -1.54 -6.77 -8.63
CA PHE A 275 -2.89 -7.13 -8.21
C PHE A 275 -3.33 -8.47 -8.76
N ALA A 276 -3.07 -8.74 -10.04
CA ALA A 276 -3.37 -10.04 -10.65
C ALA A 276 -2.60 -11.16 -9.94
N VAL A 277 -1.28 -11.00 -9.80
CA VAL A 277 -0.40 -11.99 -9.15
C VAL A 277 -0.80 -12.22 -7.68
N ALA A 278 -1.06 -11.14 -6.92
CA ALA A 278 -1.48 -11.23 -5.53
C ALA A 278 -2.81 -11.97 -5.39
N SER A 279 -3.78 -11.65 -6.24
CA SER A 279 -5.10 -12.27 -6.22
C SER A 279 -5.06 -13.76 -6.55
N PHE A 280 -4.23 -14.17 -7.51
CA PHE A 280 -4.00 -15.59 -7.82
C PHE A 280 -3.29 -16.32 -6.68
N SER A 281 -2.27 -15.70 -6.09
CA SER A 281 -1.47 -16.30 -5.03
C SER A 281 -2.20 -16.36 -3.69
N PHE A 282 -3.17 -15.49 -3.47
CA PHE A 282 -3.98 -15.49 -2.25
C PHE A 282 -4.74 -16.82 -2.05
N ARG A 283 -4.98 -17.57 -3.13
CA ARG A 283 -5.53 -18.92 -3.07
C ARG A 283 -4.68 -19.88 -2.23
N LYS A 284 -3.36 -19.78 -2.34
CA LYS A 284 -2.41 -20.65 -1.61
C LYS A 284 -2.33 -20.35 -0.10
N ILE A 285 -2.86 -19.23 0.34
CA ILE A 285 -2.91 -18.89 1.77
C ILE A 285 -4.06 -19.64 2.46
N ILE A 286 -5.06 -20.03 1.69
CA ILE A 286 -6.31 -20.63 2.17
C ILE A 286 -6.20 -22.16 2.20
N GLU A 287 -5.40 -22.75 1.33
CA GLU A 287 -5.06 -24.18 1.31
C GLU A 287 -3.92 -24.48 2.31
#